data_bbfb8b2fc3eb4678765fc94d9b7b768c
#
_entry.id   bbfb8b2fc3eb4678765fc94d9b7b768c
#
_cell.length_a   1.000
_cell.length_b   1.000
_cell.length_c   1.000
_cell.angle_alpha   90.00
_cell.angle_beta   90.00
_cell.angle_gamma   90.00
#
_symmetry.space_group_name_H-M   'P 1'
#
loop_
_entity.id
_entity.type
_entity.pdbx_description
1 polymer ?
#
loop_
_entity_poly.entity_id
_entity_poly.type
_entity_poly.pdbx_seq_one_letter_code
_entity_poly.pdbx_strand_id
1 'polypeptide(L)'
;MTQAEALAILERGNSVLLTGAAGTGKTYVLNQFIRRAKRAGKHVAVTATTGLAATHLNGTTIHAWSGIGVHDSIDKYVAGKLAKSRQELIRRADILVVDEISMLHDFRLDMVDQMLRLVRESPEPFGGAQVVLSGDFFQLPPVNRSDSRQGSFVISSEVWLQNVFTVCYLEKQYRQSDDQYYTDILNGIRAGVLTRSQLKALKDRMYAEDDPFTPRTRLLTVNVDVDGVNIEELAELDGELHEYDMQTSGGKNYVEQLMRSCLAPETLKLKKGAQVMCIKNSPDRKYVNGSLGKVVGFEKVTDYPIVELLNGREIVVQPTTWELMDGEKRRAQLVQLPLRLAWAITVHKSQGMTLDAARIDLSRAFVEGMGYVALSRVRGLKHLILDGLNGMALRVSPNARNIDAELRQKSEQAQHEYAKDINAWQTAEDNGENEQKAAELAREVTSELGPADQVLFEALRTWRKKLATEQSLPPYIIAHDKALSALAAIKPQSEPELLEVPGFGPKKVEAYGADIVRIVQEVAKAAAPPESTD
;
A
#
# COMPACT_ATOMS: atom_id res chain seq x y z
N MET A 1 -5.70 -0.25 21.76
CA MET A 1 -5.78 -1.72 21.47
C MET A 1 -4.55 -2.21 20.72
N THR A 2 -4.33 -3.52 20.67
CA THR A 2 -3.23 -4.18 19.93
C THR A 2 -3.58 -4.39 18.45
N GLN A 3 -2.58 -4.73 17.65
CA GLN A 3 -2.78 -5.07 16.23
C GLN A 3 -3.62 -6.34 16.04
N ALA A 4 -3.47 -7.35 16.93
CA ALA A 4 -4.22 -8.59 16.88
C ALA A 4 -5.71 -8.37 17.18
N GLU A 5 -6.03 -7.58 18.20
CA GLU A 5 -7.40 -7.20 18.54
C GLU A 5 -8.09 -6.43 17.40
N ALA A 6 -7.38 -5.48 16.79
CA ALA A 6 -7.90 -4.75 15.65
C ALA A 6 -8.17 -5.68 14.44
N LEU A 7 -7.29 -6.66 14.20
CA LEU A 7 -7.46 -7.63 13.12
C LEU A 7 -8.67 -8.54 13.36
N ALA A 8 -8.88 -8.99 14.62
CA ALA A 8 -10.05 -9.78 14.99
C ALA A 8 -11.38 -9.04 14.70
N ILE A 9 -11.46 -7.75 15.05
CA ILE A 9 -12.65 -6.91 14.78
C ILE A 9 -12.86 -6.72 13.27
N LEU A 10 -11.78 -6.51 12.50
CA LEU A 10 -11.84 -6.37 11.04
C LEU A 10 -12.36 -7.65 10.36
N GLU A 11 -11.88 -8.82 10.76
CA GLU A 11 -12.27 -10.11 10.18
C GLU A 11 -13.71 -10.51 10.51
N ARG A 12 -14.30 -9.93 11.56
CA ARG A 12 -15.72 -10.09 11.88
C ARG A 12 -16.64 -9.45 10.84
N GLY A 13 -16.14 -8.53 10.00
CA GLY A 13 -16.93 -7.85 8.98
C GLY A 13 -17.39 -6.45 9.39
N ASN A 14 -16.96 -5.93 10.53
CA ASN A 14 -17.29 -4.57 10.96
C ASN A 14 -16.63 -3.53 10.05
N SER A 15 -17.34 -2.44 9.76
CA SER A 15 -16.71 -1.23 9.23
C SER A 15 -15.88 -0.57 10.34
N VAL A 16 -14.62 -0.24 10.05
CA VAL A 16 -13.64 0.14 11.08
C VAL A 16 -12.92 1.43 10.71
N LEU A 17 -12.72 2.30 11.69
CA LEU A 17 -11.65 3.29 11.67
C LEU A 17 -10.43 2.74 12.40
N LEU A 18 -9.37 2.42 11.68
CA LEU A 18 -8.07 2.01 12.20
C LEU A 18 -7.18 3.23 12.37
N THR A 19 -6.98 3.70 13.59
CA THR A 19 -6.20 4.90 13.88
C THR A 19 -5.12 4.66 14.92
N GLY A 20 -4.32 5.68 15.20
CA GLY A 20 -3.19 5.63 16.13
C GLY A 20 -2.02 6.46 15.64
N ALA A 21 -1.00 6.65 16.48
CA ALA A 21 0.17 7.45 16.16
C ALA A 21 0.94 6.92 14.94
N ALA A 22 1.82 7.78 14.37
CA ALA A 22 2.75 7.34 13.35
C ALA A 22 3.64 6.19 13.90
N GLY A 23 3.81 5.11 13.13
CA GLY A 23 4.64 3.97 13.55
C GLY A 23 3.94 2.90 14.38
N THR A 24 2.63 2.97 14.62
CA THR A 24 1.86 1.93 15.33
C THR A 24 1.52 0.71 14.47
N GLY A 25 1.87 0.73 13.19
CA GLY A 25 1.68 -0.42 12.29
C GLY A 25 0.31 -0.51 11.65
N LYS A 26 -0.43 0.59 11.48
CA LYS A 26 -1.71 0.62 10.75
C LYS A 26 -1.63 -0.08 9.40
N THR A 27 -0.66 0.29 8.58
CA THR A 27 -0.45 -0.31 7.25
C THR A 27 -0.10 -1.80 7.33
N TYR A 28 0.56 -2.24 8.40
CA TYR A 28 0.81 -3.67 8.65
C TYR A 28 -0.50 -4.44 8.88
N VAL A 29 -1.38 -3.93 9.76
CA VAL A 29 -2.71 -4.52 10.03
C VAL A 29 -3.54 -4.55 8.75
N LEU A 30 -3.60 -3.44 7.99
CA LEU A 30 -4.30 -3.39 6.70
C LEU A 30 -3.81 -4.45 5.72
N ASN A 31 -2.48 -4.59 5.56
CA ASN A 31 -1.91 -5.58 4.65
C ASN A 31 -2.19 -7.02 5.08
N GLN A 32 -2.24 -7.29 6.40
CA GLN A 32 -2.65 -8.59 6.92
C GLN A 32 -4.11 -8.85 6.61
N PHE A 33 -4.99 -7.91 6.94
CA PHE A 33 -6.42 -8.00 6.68
C PHE A 33 -6.73 -8.19 5.19
N ILE A 34 -6.16 -7.35 4.30
CA ILE A 34 -6.36 -7.45 2.84
C ILE A 34 -5.95 -8.84 2.32
N ARG A 35 -4.81 -9.36 2.78
CA ARG A 35 -4.35 -10.70 2.36
C ARG A 35 -5.29 -11.81 2.81
N ARG A 36 -5.76 -11.76 4.07
CA ARG A 36 -6.69 -12.75 4.62
C ARG A 36 -8.06 -12.68 3.93
N ALA A 37 -8.60 -11.47 3.76
CA ALA A 37 -9.87 -11.27 3.07
C ALA A 37 -9.82 -11.79 1.61
N LYS A 38 -8.73 -11.51 0.88
CA LYS A 38 -8.54 -12.04 -0.49
C LYS A 38 -8.40 -13.56 -0.52
N ARG A 39 -7.72 -14.17 0.47
CA ARG A 39 -7.64 -15.63 0.60
C ARG A 39 -9.01 -16.25 0.87
N ALA A 40 -9.87 -15.56 1.62
CA ALA A 40 -11.26 -15.95 1.87
C ALA A 40 -12.21 -15.64 0.69
N GLY A 41 -11.69 -15.35 -0.50
CA GLY A 41 -12.50 -15.10 -1.71
C GLY A 41 -13.17 -13.73 -1.78
N LYS A 42 -12.93 -12.81 -0.85
CA LYS A 42 -13.54 -11.48 -0.84
C LYS A 42 -12.92 -10.56 -1.90
N HIS A 43 -13.76 -9.78 -2.56
CA HIS A 43 -13.32 -8.71 -3.46
C HIS A 43 -12.99 -7.46 -2.66
N VAL A 44 -11.69 -7.18 -2.50
CA VAL A 44 -11.19 -6.05 -1.71
C VAL A 44 -10.78 -4.92 -2.64
N ALA A 45 -11.50 -3.80 -2.56
CA ALA A 45 -11.11 -2.53 -3.17
C ALA A 45 -10.09 -1.84 -2.26
N VAL A 46 -8.84 -1.75 -2.73
CA VAL A 46 -7.75 -1.12 -1.98
C VAL A 46 -7.54 0.28 -2.51
N THR A 47 -7.77 1.27 -1.65
CA THR A 47 -7.66 2.68 -2.03
C THR A 47 -6.91 3.51 -0.98
N ALA A 48 -6.52 4.72 -1.36
CA ALA A 48 -5.99 5.72 -0.46
C ALA A 48 -6.38 7.13 -0.93
N THR A 49 -6.17 8.12 -0.07
CA THR A 49 -6.51 9.52 -0.38
C THR A 49 -5.57 10.15 -1.39
N THR A 50 -4.31 9.71 -1.42
CA THR A 50 -3.28 10.18 -2.37
C THR A 50 -2.79 9.06 -3.27
N GLY A 51 -2.29 9.42 -4.46
CA GLY A 51 -1.71 8.44 -5.39
C GLY A 51 -0.53 7.70 -4.79
N LEU A 52 0.32 8.41 -4.05
CA LEU A 52 1.49 7.82 -3.40
C LEU A 52 1.09 6.77 -2.34
N ALA A 53 0.17 7.11 -1.44
CA ALA A 53 -0.32 6.15 -0.44
C ALA A 53 -0.99 4.93 -1.10
N ALA A 54 -1.74 5.15 -2.19
CA ALA A 54 -2.37 4.08 -2.96
C ALA A 54 -1.34 3.10 -3.55
N THR A 55 -0.21 3.59 -4.09
CA THR A 55 0.84 2.71 -4.65
C THR A 55 1.53 1.86 -3.59
N HIS A 56 1.62 2.32 -2.34
CA HIS A 56 2.18 1.53 -1.23
C HIS A 56 1.34 0.28 -0.92
N LEU A 57 0.04 0.33 -1.18
CA LEU A 57 -0.90 -0.77 -0.98
C LEU A 57 -1.23 -1.52 -2.29
N ASN A 58 -0.57 -1.20 -3.40
CA ASN A 58 -0.91 -1.67 -4.75
C ASN A 58 -2.40 -1.40 -5.09
N GLY A 59 -2.89 -0.23 -4.69
CA GLY A 59 -4.27 0.23 -4.90
C GLY A 59 -4.37 1.41 -5.85
N THR A 60 -5.50 2.11 -5.80
CA THR A 60 -5.77 3.34 -6.54
C THR A 60 -6.30 4.43 -5.61
N THR A 61 -6.43 5.67 -6.08
CA THR A 61 -7.02 6.71 -5.24
C THR A 61 -8.52 6.48 -5.07
N ILE A 62 -9.05 6.83 -3.87
CA ILE A 62 -10.49 6.72 -3.59
C ILE A 62 -11.32 7.54 -4.60
N HIS A 63 -10.84 8.72 -4.99
CA HIS A 63 -11.49 9.56 -5.99
C HIS A 63 -11.63 8.87 -7.36
N ALA A 64 -10.59 8.19 -7.81
CA ALA A 64 -10.58 7.47 -9.08
C ALA A 64 -11.41 6.18 -8.98
N TRP A 65 -11.29 5.42 -7.88
CA TRP A 65 -12.00 4.16 -7.72
C TRP A 65 -13.51 4.36 -7.62
N SER A 66 -13.97 5.26 -6.76
CA SER A 66 -15.39 5.53 -6.56
C SER A 66 -16.03 6.32 -7.72
N GLY A 67 -15.20 6.95 -8.56
CA GLY A 67 -15.67 7.77 -9.66
C GLY A 67 -16.20 9.15 -9.24
N ILE A 68 -16.03 9.55 -7.96
CA ILE A 68 -16.42 10.89 -7.52
C ILE A 68 -15.58 12.00 -8.17
N GLY A 69 -14.34 11.67 -8.61
CA GLY A 69 -13.46 12.58 -9.36
C GLY A 69 -13.32 13.95 -8.67
N VAL A 70 -13.56 15.00 -9.45
CA VAL A 70 -13.54 16.41 -8.98
C VAL A 70 -14.93 17.00 -8.74
N HIS A 71 -15.98 16.18 -8.78
CA HIS A 71 -17.36 16.64 -8.54
C HIS A 71 -17.53 17.15 -7.12
N ASP A 72 -18.41 18.14 -6.93
CA ASP A 72 -18.73 18.68 -5.61
C ASP A 72 -20.01 18.05 -5.00
N SER A 73 -20.76 17.29 -5.79
CA SER A 73 -21.93 16.51 -5.36
C SER A 73 -22.12 15.29 -6.24
N ILE A 74 -22.82 14.29 -5.74
CA ILE A 74 -23.18 13.07 -6.44
C ILE A 74 -24.69 12.96 -6.51
N ASP A 75 -25.20 12.59 -7.68
CA ASP A 75 -26.61 12.27 -7.92
C ASP A 75 -26.73 11.05 -8.86
N LYS A 76 -27.97 10.64 -9.14
CA LYS A 76 -28.25 9.51 -10.05
C LYS A 76 -27.69 9.72 -11.45
N TYR A 77 -27.60 10.97 -11.91
CA TYR A 77 -27.07 11.28 -13.23
C TYR A 77 -25.55 11.09 -13.28
N VAL A 78 -24.82 11.57 -12.27
CA VAL A 78 -23.37 11.37 -12.16
C VAL A 78 -23.06 9.87 -12.02
N ALA A 79 -23.78 9.16 -11.16
CA ALA A 79 -23.61 7.70 -10.98
C ALA A 79 -23.92 6.93 -12.27
N GLY A 80 -24.96 7.32 -13.02
CA GLY A 80 -25.33 6.70 -14.29
C GLY A 80 -24.32 6.91 -15.42
N LYS A 81 -23.51 7.97 -15.35
CA LYS A 81 -22.42 8.24 -16.32
C LYS A 81 -21.15 7.45 -16.08
N LEU A 82 -21.03 6.75 -14.95
CA LEU A 82 -19.88 5.88 -14.75
C LEU A 82 -19.81 4.80 -15.81
N ALA A 83 -18.61 4.52 -16.30
CA ALA A 83 -18.38 3.39 -17.19
C ALA A 83 -18.91 2.08 -16.57
N LYS A 84 -19.55 1.23 -17.37
CA LYS A 84 -20.12 -0.05 -16.90
C LYS A 84 -19.10 -0.90 -16.12
N SER A 85 -17.85 -0.95 -16.58
CA SER A 85 -16.77 -1.65 -15.88
C SER A 85 -16.52 -1.09 -14.47
N ARG A 86 -16.66 0.23 -14.27
CA ARG A 86 -16.51 0.88 -12.97
C ARG A 86 -17.69 0.56 -12.05
N GLN A 87 -18.91 0.62 -12.57
CA GLN A 87 -20.11 0.23 -11.82
C GLN A 87 -19.99 -1.23 -11.34
N GLU A 88 -19.53 -2.12 -12.22
CA GLU A 88 -19.33 -3.54 -11.88
C GLU A 88 -18.31 -3.73 -10.76
N LEU A 89 -17.18 -3.00 -10.79
CA LEU A 89 -16.19 -3.03 -9.71
C LEU A 89 -16.76 -2.59 -8.37
N ILE A 90 -17.59 -1.54 -8.36
CA ILE A 90 -18.25 -1.05 -7.14
C ILE A 90 -19.28 -2.09 -6.65
N ARG A 91 -20.06 -2.72 -7.55
CA ARG A 91 -21.03 -3.75 -7.18
C ARG A 91 -20.38 -4.97 -6.56
N ARG A 92 -19.24 -5.41 -7.09
CA ARG A 92 -18.53 -6.61 -6.61
C ARG A 92 -17.73 -6.39 -5.34
N ALA A 93 -17.41 -5.16 -4.97
CA ALA A 93 -16.58 -4.88 -3.81
C ALA A 93 -17.28 -5.30 -2.51
N ASP A 94 -16.79 -6.34 -1.85
CA ASP A 94 -17.23 -6.74 -0.51
C ASP A 94 -16.65 -5.81 0.54
N ILE A 95 -15.40 -5.36 0.31
CA ILE A 95 -14.62 -4.56 1.25
C ILE A 95 -14.01 -3.36 0.52
N LEU A 96 -14.17 -2.16 1.09
CA LEU A 96 -13.49 -0.95 0.67
C LEU A 96 -12.49 -0.51 1.73
N VAL A 97 -11.21 -0.50 1.39
CA VAL A 97 -10.13 0.03 2.24
C VAL A 97 -9.74 1.42 1.75
N VAL A 98 -9.66 2.40 2.67
CA VAL A 98 -9.20 3.77 2.38
C VAL A 98 -8.10 4.15 3.37
N ASP A 99 -6.86 4.19 2.92
CA ASP A 99 -5.71 4.60 3.75
C ASP A 99 -5.43 6.11 3.67
N GLU A 100 -4.65 6.61 4.64
CA GLU A 100 -4.29 8.03 4.83
C GLU A 100 -5.51 8.96 4.92
N ILE A 101 -6.53 8.54 5.68
CA ILE A 101 -7.84 9.18 5.75
C ILE A 101 -7.81 10.62 6.29
N SER A 102 -6.72 11.04 6.97
CA SER A 102 -6.58 12.40 7.49
C SER A 102 -6.65 13.47 6.42
N MET A 103 -6.34 13.13 5.16
CA MET A 103 -6.34 14.05 4.03
C MET A 103 -7.66 14.06 3.24
N LEU A 104 -8.66 13.25 3.63
CA LEU A 104 -9.97 13.21 2.98
C LEU A 104 -10.93 14.16 3.68
N HIS A 105 -11.65 14.99 2.92
CA HIS A 105 -12.72 15.81 3.46
C HIS A 105 -13.94 14.97 3.84
N ASP A 106 -14.67 15.42 4.86
CA ASP A 106 -15.95 14.87 5.31
C ASP A 106 -16.95 14.68 4.17
N PHE A 107 -17.25 15.73 3.42
CA PHE A 107 -18.18 15.68 2.29
C PHE A 107 -17.73 14.71 1.18
N ARG A 108 -16.42 14.47 1.03
CA ARG A 108 -15.91 13.49 0.06
C ARG A 108 -16.22 12.06 0.50
N LEU A 109 -16.19 11.78 1.81
CA LEU A 109 -16.61 10.47 2.33
C LEU A 109 -18.11 10.24 2.11
N ASP A 110 -18.94 11.29 2.33
CA ASP A 110 -20.38 11.24 2.06
C ASP A 110 -20.67 11.01 0.57
N MET A 111 -19.90 11.64 -0.32
CA MET A 111 -20.01 11.40 -1.76
C MET A 111 -19.65 9.95 -2.14
N VAL A 112 -18.65 9.35 -1.49
CA VAL A 112 -18.29 7.93 -1.69
C VAL A 112 -19.44 7.04 -1.22
N ASP A 113 -19.99 7.30 -0.03
CA ASP A 113 -21.16 6.58 0.50
C ASP A 113 -22.33 6.65 -0.48
N GLN A 114 -22.69 7.86 -0.90
CA GLN A 114 -23.79 8.08 -1.84
C GLN A 114 -23.58 7.38 -3.19
N MET A 115 -22.36 7.42 -3.73
CA MET A 115 -22.01 6.72 -4.98
C MET A 115 -22.21 5.21 -4.84
N LEU A 116 -21.74 4.61 -3.74
CA LEU A 116 -21.88 3.18 -3.50
C LEU A 116 -23.36 2.79 -3.32
N ARG A 117 -24.13 3.57 -2.56
CA ARG A 117 -25.60 3.33 -2.42
C ARG A 117 -26.31 3.35 -3.77
N LEU A 118 -26.00 4.33 -4.62
CA LEU A 118 -26.62 4.47 -5.94
C LEU A 118 -26.24 3.33 -6.89
N VAL A 119 -24.96 2.96 -6.96
CA VAL A 119 -24.46 1.94 -7.90
C VAL A 119 -24.86 0.53 -7.45
N ARG A 120 -24.89 0.28 -6.14
CA ARG A 120 -25.27 -1.02 -5.55
C ARG A 120 -26.79 -1.15 -5.34
N GLU A 121 -27.53 -0.07 -5.60
CA GLU A 121 -29.00 -0.02 -5.43
C GLU A 121 -29.44 -0.42 -4.02
N SER A 122 -28.67 0.00 -3.01
CA SER A 122 -28.90 -0.34 -1.60
C SER A 122 -28.92 0.93 -0.74
N PRO A 123 -29.90 1.09 0.18
CA PRO A 123 -29.97 2.21 1.11
C PRO A 123 -28.98 2.11 2.28
N GLU A 124 -28.37 0.93 2.47
CA GLU A 124 -27.42 0.70 3.54
C GLU A 124 -26.17 1.57 3.37
N PRO A 125 -25.51 1.97 4.47
CA PRO A 125 -24.23 2.70 4.41
C PRO A 125 -23.25 2.01 3.47
N PHE A 126 -22.64 2.80 2.57
CA PHE A 126 -21.75 2.33 1.51
C PHE A 126 -22.35 1.20 0.64
N GLY A 127 -23.67 1.15 0.53
CA GLY A 127 -24.38 0.10 -0.20
C GLY A 127 -24.17 -1.30 0.39
N GLY A 128 -23.94 -1.41 1.71
CA GLY A 128 -23.70 -2.67 2.42
C GLY A 128 -22.30 -3.25 2.28
N ALA A 129 -21.33 -2.49 1.75
CA ALA A 129 -19.92 -2.92 1.76
C ALA A 129 -19.28 -2.66 3.12
N GLN A 130 -18.40 -3.56 3.58
CA GLN A 130 -17.53 -3.29 4.72
C GLN A 130 -16.52 -2.19 4.35
N VAL A 131 -16.39 -1.14 5.19
CA VAL A 131 -15.45 -0.04 4.93
C VAL A 131 -14.39 0.04 6.02
N VAL A 132 -13.14 0.07 5.61
CA VAL A 132 -11.99 0.20 6.50
C VAL A 132 -11.26 1.49 6.19
N LEU A 133 -11.41 2.46 7.09
CA LEU A 133 -10.70 3.74 7.04
C LEU A 133 -9.42 3.62 7.88
N SER A 134 -8.29 4.14 7.39
CA SER A 134 -7.03 4.10 8.14
C SER A 134 -6.30 5.44 8.07
N GLY A 135 -5.77 5.91 9.19
CA GLY A 135 -4.98 7.14 9.24
C GLY A 135 -4.66 7.65 10.63
N ASP A 136 -4.01 8.82 10.66
CA ASP A 136 -3.64 9.54 11.88
C ASP A 136 -4.00 11.02 11.71
N PHE A 137 -5.02 11.51 12.43
CA PHE A 137 -5.53 12.87 12.29
C PHE A 137 -4.55 13.96 12.74
N PHE A 138 -3.46 13.60 13.42
CA PHE A 138 -2.38 14.53 13.76
C PHE A 138 -1.40 14.77 12.61
N GLN A 139 -1.50 14.00 11.54
CA GLN A 139 -0.73 14.22 10.32
C GLN A 139 -1.38 15.35 9.49
N LEU A 140 -1.08 15.39 8.19
CA LEU A 140 -1.58 16.48 7.35
C LEU A 140 -3.11 16.45 7.23
N PRO A 141 -3.78 17.59 7.48
CA PRO A 141 -5.23 17.69 7.31
C PRO A 141 -5.64 17.77 5.84
N PRO A 142 -6.95 17.68 5.54
CA PRO A 142 -7.45 17.95 4.20
C PRO A 142 -7.08 19.36 3.73
N VAL A 143 -6.74 19.49 2.45
CA VAL A 143 -6.33 20.77 1.87
C VAL A 143 -7.55 21.55 1.42
N ASN A 144 -7.90 22.60 2.15
CA ASN A 144 -8.95 23.55 1.79
C ASN A 144 -8.39 24.64 0.86
N ARG A 145 -8.91 24.72 -0.36
CA ARG A 145 -8.58 25.77 -1.34
C ARG A 145 -9.67 26.82 -1.35
N SER A 146 -9.31 28.08 -1.60
CA SER A 146 -10.24 29.20 -1.62
C SER A 146 -11.33 29.10 -2.70
N ASP A 147 -11.05 28.37 -3.77
CA ASP A 147 -11.91 28.16 -4.95
C ASP A 147 -12.72 26.87 -4.93
N SER A 148 -12.70 26.12 -3.81
CA SER A 148 -13.38 24.84 -3.68
C SER A 148 -14.21 24.76 -2.40
N ARG A 149 -15.14 23.78 -2.36
CA ARG A 149 -15.91 23.49 -1.14
C ARG A 149 -14.95 23.22 0.02
N GLN A 150 -15.17 23.94 1.12
CA GLN A 150 -14.42 23.73 2.35
C GLN A 150 -14.97 22.52 3.10
N GLY A 151 -14.10 21.78 3.77
CA GLY A 151 -14.49 20.62 4.57
C GLY A 151 -13.57 20.40 5.77
N SER A 152 -13.94 19.44 6.59
CA SER A 152 -13.25 19.03 7.80
C SER A 152 -12.75 17.58 7.68
N PHE A 153 -12.32 16.99 8.80
CA PHE A 153 -11.98 15.56 8.85
C PHE A 153 -13.22 14.68 8.63
N VAL A 154 -13.02 13.50 8.10
CA VAL A 154 -14.08 12.52 7.78
C VAL A 154 -15.03 12.17 8.92
N ILE A 155 -14.62 12.37 10.16
CA ILE A 155 -15.47 12.18 11.35
C ILE A 155 -16.60 13.20 11.47
N SER A 156 -16.58 14.27 10.67
CA SER A 156 -17.67 15.25 10.55
C SER A 156 -18.64 14.89 9.42
N SER A 157 -18.43 13.80 8.70
CA SER A 157 -19.30 13.35 7.61
C SER A 157 -20.65 12.85 8.12
N GLU A 158 -21.70 12.99 7.31
CA GLU A 158 -23.04 12.50 7.63
C GLU A 158 -23.05 10.99 7.87
N VAL A 159 -22.31 10.23 7.03
CA VAL A 159 -22.21 8.77 7.18
C VAL A 159 -21.46 8.36 8.44
N TRP A 160 -20.47 9.13 8.90
CA TRP A 160 -19.81 8.89 10.18
C TRP A 160 -20.77 9.06 11.36
N LEU A 161 -21.58 10.10 11.33
CA LEU A 161 -22.55 10.40 12.40
C LEU A 161 -23.65 9.32 12.54
N GLN A 162 -23.80 8.43 11.57
CA GLN A 162 -24.69 7.26 11.64
C GLN A 162 -24.10 6.11 12.49
N ASN A 163 -22.95 6.30 13.16
CA ASN A 163 -22.26 5.29 13.98
C ASN A 163 -21.92 3.98 13.24
N VAL A 164 -21.58 4.09 11.96
CA VAL A 164 -21.25 2.94 11.10
C VAL A 164 -19.91 2.31 11.46
N PHE A 165 -18.98 3.08 12.07
CA PHE A 165 -17.61 2.68 12.27
C PHE A 165 -17.29 2.30 13.71
N THR A 166 -16.76 1.08 13.89
CA THR A 166 -16.05 0.67 15.09
C THR A 166 -14.65 1.30 15.09
N VAL A 167 -14.22 1.87 16.21
CA VAL A 167 -12.91 2.51 16.31
C VAL A 167 -11.87 1.52 16.86
N CYS A 168 -10.80 1.30 16.10
CA CYS A 168 -9.63 0.54 16.52
C CYS A 168 -8.42 1.48 16.67
N TYR A 169 -8.11 1.91 17.88
CA TYR A 169 -7.01 2.82 18.19
C TYR A 169 -5.77 2.02 18.60
N LEU A 170 -4.75 1.99 17.74
CA LEU A 170 -3.48 1.30 18.00
C LEU A 170 -2.58 2.16 18.89
N GLU A 171 -2.13 1.60 20.02
CA GLU A 171 -1.35 2.34 21.02
C GLU A 171 0.15 2.09 20.92
N LYS A 172 0.57 0.82 20.66
CA LYS A 172 1.97 0.44 20.67
C LYS A 172 2.70 0.98 19.44
N GLN A 173 3.74 1.77 19.67
CA GLN A 173 4.63 2.28 18.62
C GLN A 173 5.78 1.30 18.37
N TYR A 174 6.03 1.01 17.10
CA TYR A 174 7.07 0.07 16.66
C TYR A 174 8.24 0.79 15.97
N ARG A 175 8.01 1.97 15.39
CA ARG A 175 9.03 2.69 14.61
C ARG A 175 10.12 3.27 15.51
N GLN A 176 9.73 3.86 16.64
CA GLN A 176 10.61 4.49 17.62
C GLN A 176 10.81 3.62 18.88
N SER A 177 10.62 2.31 18.78
CA SER A 177 10.72 1.37 19.93
C SER A 177 12.05 1.45 20.67
N ASP A 178 13.12 1.83 19.99
CA ASP A 178 14.49 1.88 20.54
C ASP A 178 14.84 3.25 21.14
N ASP A 179 13.94 4.24 21.06
CA ASP A 179 14.11 5.59 21.60
C ASP A 179 12.83 6.10 22.25
N GLN A 180 12.60 5.68 23.51
CA GLN A 180 11.42 6.07 24.28
C GLN A 180 11.35 7.59 24.48
N TYR A 181 12.49 8.25 24.71
CA TYR A 181 12.52 9.70 24.89
C TYR A 181 12.06 10.45 23.65
N TYR A 182 12.45 9.97 22.47
CA TYR A 182 11.96 10.54 21.21
C TYR A 182 10.46 10.27 21.00
N THR A 183 10.00 9.10 21.37
CA THR A 183 8.57 8.76 21.40
C THR A 183 7.79 9.74 22.28
N ASP A 184 8.31 10.08 23.45
CA ASP A 184 7.68 11.02 24.38
C ASP A 184 7.66 12.46 23.81
N ILE A 185 8.69 12.86 23.06
CA ILE A 185 8.71 14.15 22.32
C ILE A 185 7.57 14.16 21.28
N LEU A 186 7.44 13.12 20.47
CA LEU A 186 6.39 13.03 19.44
C LEU A 186 4.99 13.05 20.06
N ASN A 187 4.79 12.35 21.17
CA ASN A 187 3.55 12.36 21.94
C ASN A 187 3.29 13.74 22.56
N GLY A 188 4.33 14.41 23.04
CA GLY A 188 4.23 15.80 23.53
C GLY A 188 3.77 16.78 22.44
N ILE A 189 4.26 16.62 21.20
CA ILE A 189 3.78 17.41 20.04
C ILE A 189 2.29 17.11 19.77
N ARG A 190 1.87 15.85 19.78
CA ARG A 190 0.46 15.45 19.61
C ARG A 190 -0.43 16.07 20.70
N ALA A 191 0.02 16.00 21.95
CA ALA A 191 -0.71 16.60 23.08
C ALA A 191 -0.71 18.15 23.06
N GLY A 192 0.17 18.75 22.24
CA GLY A 192 0.38 20.21 22.24
C GLY A 192 1.11 20.72 23.47
N VAL A 193 1.79 19.84 24.21
CA VAL A 193 2.52 20.14 25.44
C VAL A 193 3.90 19.53 25.40
N LEU A 194 4.90 20.35 25.15
CA LEU A 194 6.31 19.97 25.22
C LEU A 194 6.93 20.52 26.49
N THR A 195 7.65 19.69 27.24
CA THR A 195 8.47 20.16 28.36
C THR A 195 9.65 21.00 27.86
N ARG A 196 10.23 21.83 28.74
CA ARG A 196 11.43 22.62 28.41
C ARG A 196 12.61 21.74 27.98
N SER A 197 12.74 20.56 28.62
CA SER A 197 13.80 19.58 28.27
C SER A 197 13.59 18.98 26.88
N GLN A 198 12.35 18.61 26.53
CA GLN A 198 12.01 18.07 25.20
C GLN A 198 12.24 19.11 24.10
N LEU A 199 11.81 20.36 24.33
CA LEU A 199 12.03 21.44 23.37
C LEU A 199 13.54 21.74 23.22
N LYS A 200 14.31 21.71 24.34
CA LYS A 200 15.75 21.86 24.30
C LYS A 200 16.39 20.73 23.49
N ALA A 201 16.03 19.48 23.73
CA ALA A 201 16.56 18.33 23.01
C ALA A 201 16.32 18.41 21.49
N LEU A 202 15.17 18.91 21.04
CA LEU A 202 14.92 19.19 19.62
C LEU A 202 15.81 20.33 19.10
N LYS A 203 15.94 21.43 19.86
CA LYS A 203 16.81 22.55 19.47
C LYS A 203 18.30 22.16 19.41
N ASP A 204 18.75 21.32 20.31
CA ASP A 204 20.13 20.81 20.33
C ASP A 204 20.46 20.04 19.02
N ARG A 205 19.45 19.48 18.34
CA ARG A 205 19.63 18.84 17.02
C ARG A 205 19.93 19.84 15.88
N MET A 206 19.72 21.14 16.09
CA MET A 206 20.14 22.20 15.15
C MET A 206 21.65 22.45 15.16
N TYR A 207 22.33 22.04 16.23
CA TYR A 207 23.75 22.17 16.41
C TYR A 207 24.48 20.82 16.35
N ALA A 208 23.78 19.75 15.98
CA ALA A 208 24.38 18.44 15.86
C ALA A 208 25.34 18.42 14.66
N GLU A 209 26.56 17.91 14.89
CA GLU A 209 27.49 17.67 13.81
C GLU A 209 26.94 16.65 12.83
N ASP A 210 27.09 16.92 11.54
CA ASP A 210 26.74 16.00 10.49
C ASP A 210 27.89 15.01 10.28
N ASP A 211 27.56 13.73 10.37
CA ASP A 211 28.50 12.67 10.02
C ASP A 211 28.50 12.50 8.50
N PRO A 212 29.58 12.85 7.80
CA PRO A 212 29.64 12.77 6.35
C PRO A 212 29.53 11.33 5.81
N PHE A 213 29.72 10.32 6.68
CA PHE A 213 29.59 8.92 6.32
C PHE A 213 28.15 8.38 6.48
N THR A 214 27.26 9.14 7.13
CA THR A 214 25.86 8.77 7.28
C THR A 214 24.99 9.55 6.29
N PRO A 215 24.55 8.95 5.16
CA PRO A 215 23.65 9.60 4.22
C PRO A 215 22.36 10.05 4.91
N ARG A 216 22.00 11.32 4.74
CA ARG A 216 20.75 11.89 5.27
C ARG A 216 19.98 12.55 4.16
N THR A 217 18.69 12.20 4.07
CA THR A 217 17.77 12.88 3.17
C THR A 217 17.34 14.21 3.77
N ARG A 218 17.44 15.29 3.00
CA ARG A 218 16.87 16.60 3.38
C ARG A 218 15.35 16.57 3.21
N LEU A 219 14.61 16.78 4.29
CA LEU A 219 13.15 16.96 4.24
C LEU A 219 12.83 18.45 4.17
N LEU A 220 12.25 18.87 3.06
CA LEU A 220 11.90 20.26 2.79
C LEU A 220 10.38 20.45 2.88
N THR A 221 9.94 21.60 3.39
CA THR A 221 8.52 21.92 3.57
C THR A 221 7.81 22.32 2.28
N VAL A 222 8.55 22.83 1.30
CA VAL A 222 8.05 23.28 0.01
C VAL A 222 8.77 22.57 -1.14
N ASN A 223 8.06 22.41 -2.27
CA ASN A 223 8.59 21.72 -3.46
C ASN A 223 9.71 22.49 -4.18
N VAL A 224 9.99 23.71 -3.71
CA VAL A 224 10.69 24.69 -4.53
C VAL A 224 12.00 24.21 -5.08
N ASP A 225 12.70 23.25 -4.60
CA ASP A 225 13.94 22.83 -5.25
C ASP A 225 14.41 21.41 -4.88
N VAL A 226 13.49 20.52 -4.51
CA VAL A 226 13.89 19.12 -4.27
C VAL A 226 14.56 18.53 -5.51
N ASP A 227 13.99 18.78 -6.68
CA ASP A 227 14.52 18.23 -7.93
C ASP A 227 15.80 18.99 -8.31
N GLY A 228 15.87 20.33 -8.09
CA GLY A 228 17.06 21.13 -8.26
C GLY A 228 18.22 20.65 -7.40
N VAL A 229 18.00 20.53 -6.08
CA VAL A 229 19.02 20.00 -5.14
C VAL A 229 19.53 18.63 -5.58
N ASN A 230 18.63 17.71 -5.95
CA ASN A 230 19.04 16.37 -6.36
C ASN A 230 19.84 16.37 -7.68
N ILE A 231 19.52 17.26 -8.62
CA ILE A 231 20.25 17.40 -9.89
C ILE A 231 21.63 18.04 -9.66
N GLU A 232 21.71 19.09 -8.86
CA GLU A 232 22.97 19.78 -8.53
C GLU A 232 23.94 18.83 -7.83
N GLU A 233 23.51 18.16 -6.78
CA GLU A 233 24.33 17.18 -6.04
C GLU A 233 24.82 16.02 -6.95
N LEU A 234 23.96 15.57 -7.89
CA LEU A 234 24.37 14.55 -8.86
C LEU A 234 25.39 15.09 -9.87
N ALA A 235 25.26 16.35 -10.26
CA ALA A 235 26.19 16.99 -11.20
C ALA A 235 27.59 17.14 -10.59
N GLU A 236 27.68 17.41 -9.28
CA GLU A 236 28.95 17.55 -8.56
C GLU A 236 29.73 16.22 -8.43
N LEU A 237 29.07 15.08 -8.62
CA LEU A 237 29.77 13.79 -8.59
C LEU A 237 30.59 13.57 -9.87
N ASP A 238 31.82 13.08 -9.69
CA ASP A 238 32.65 12.59 -10.79
C ASP A 238 32.15 11.21 -11.30
N GLY A 239 32.51 10.88 -12.54
CA GLY A 239 32.28 9.55 -13.12
C GLY A 239 31.18 9.49 -14.19
N GLU A 240 30.99 8.29 -14.71
CA GLU A 240 30.05 8.00 -15.78
C GLU A 240 28.60 8.13 -15.32
N LEU A 241 27.76 8.70 -16.19
CA LEU A 241 26.32 8.83 -15.96
C LEU A 241 25.60 7.62 -16.53
N HIS A 242 24.87 6.89 -15.69
CA HIS A 242 24.01 5.79 -16.06
C HIS A 242 22.54 6.26 -16.07
N GLU A 243 21.82 6.00 -17.15
CA GLU A 243 20.43 6.41 -17.33
C GLU A 243 19.52 5.19 -17.51
N TYR A 244 18.41 5.17 -16.78
CA TYR A 244 17.43 4.08 -16.81
C TYR A 244 16.06 4.64 -17.11
N ASP A 245 15.54 4.33 -18.29
CA ASP A 245 14.23 4.79 -18.73
C ASP A 245 13.12 3.87 -18.25
N MET A 246 12.03 4.47 -17.81
CA MET A 246 10.83 3.77 -17.37
C MET A 246 10.14 3.10 -18.57
N GLN A 247 9.92 1.80 -18.47
CA GLN A 247 9.08 1.09 -19.43
C GLN A 247 7.63 1.17 -19.01
N THR A 248 6.75 1.49 -19.94
CA THR A 248 5.32 1.66 -19.67
C THR A 248 4.49 0.75 -20.57
N SER A 249 3.38 0.22 -20.05
CA SER A 249 2.39 -0.51 -20.83
C SER A 249 0.97 -0.29 -20.30
N GLY A 250 -0.01 -0.28 -21.21
CA GLY A 250 -1.42 -0.05 -20.87
C GLY A 250 -2.03 1.16 -21.56
N GLY A 251 -3.26 1.52 -21.20
CA GLY A 251 -3.94 2.68 -21.76
C GLY A 251 -3.30 4.01 -21.31
N LYS A 252 -3.09 4.96 -22.24
CA LYS A 252 -2.37 6.22 -21.99
C LYS A 252 -2.81 6.94 -20.70
N ASN A 253 -4.11 7.15 -20.51
CA ASN A 253 -4.63 7.84 -19.32
C ASN A 253 -4.31 7.10 -18.01
N TYR A 254 -4.32 5.78 -18.02
CA TYR A 254 -3.98 4.95 -16.85
C TYR A 254 -2.48 4.96 -16.58
N VAL A 255 -1.65 4.96 -17.62
CA VAL A 255 -0.20 5.12 -17.52
C VAL A 255 0.13 6.47 -16.89
N GLU A 256 -0.42 7.57 -17.40
CA GLU A 256 -0.22 8.91 -16.85
C GLU A 256 -0.69 9.00 -15.38
N GLN A 257 -1.82 8.39 -15.04
CA GLN A 257 -2.30 8.33 -13.65
C GLN A 257 -1.30 7.58 -12.76
N LEU A 258 -0.79 6.44 -13.22
CA LEU A 258 0.17 5.64 -12.47
C LEU A 258 1.51 6.37 -12.32
N MET A 259 2.01 7.04 -13.36
CA MET A 259 3.23 7.86 -13.31
C MET A 259 3.12 8.99 -12.28
N ARG A 260 1.99 9.71 -12.24
CA ARG A 260 1.76 10.78 -11.23
C ARG A 260 1.74 10.26 -9.79
N SER A 261 1.36 9.02 -9.59
CA SER A 261 1.31 8.37 -8.27
C SER A 261 2.57 7.61 -7.91
N CYS A 262 3.44 7.33 -8.88
CA CYS A 262 4.71 6.65 -8.66
C CYS A 262 5.80 7.65 -8.27
N LEU A 263 6.65 7.28 -7.30
CA LEU A 263 7.83 8.08 -6.92
C LEU A 263 9.03 7.83 -7.83
N ALA A 264 9.01 6.76 -8.63
CA ALA A 264 10.08 6.48 -9.58
C ALA A 264 10.13 7.55 -10.67
N PRO A 265 11.28 8.10 -10.98
CA PRO A 265 11.44 9.04 -12.07
C PRO A 265 11.26 8.34 -13.43
N GLU A 266 10.76 9.08 -14.42
CA GLU A 266 10.63 8.59 -15.79
C GLU A 266 11.99 8.15 -16.35
N THR A 267 13.00 8.99 -16.17
CA THR A 267 14.41 8.64 -16.41
C THR A 267 15.18 8.78 -15.10
N LEU A 268 15.68 7.68 -14.57
CA LEU A 268 16.54 7.66 -13.39
C LEU A 268 18.00 7.82 -13.83
N LYS A 269 18.65 8.87 -13.34
CA LYS A 269 20.05 9.18 -13.60
C LYS A 269 20.88 8.92 -12.36
N LEU A 270 21.93 8.12 -12.49
CA LEU A 270 22.81 7.74 -11.40
C LEU A 270 24.28 7.87 -11.78
N LYS A 271 25.10 8.21 -10.81
CA LYS A 271 26.57 8.10 -10.85
C LYS A 271 27.05 7.31 -9.64
N LYS A 272 28.25 6.75 -9.70
CA LYS A 272 28.91 6.22 -8.50
C LYS A 272 29.03 7.34 -7.45
N GLY A 273 28.63 7.05 -6.22
CA GLY A 273 28.55 8.04 -5.14
C GLY A 273 27.16 8.65 -4.93
N ALA A 274 26.22 8.44 -5.86
CA ALA A 274 24.88 9.01 -5.74
C ALA A 274 24.15 8.51 -4.49
N GLN A 275 23.59 9.44 -3.72
CA GLN A 275 22.70 9.12 -2.61
C GLN A 275 21.32 8.76 -3.14
N VAL A 276 20.86 7.57 -2.79
CA VAL A 276 19.59 7.03 -3.27
C VAL A 276 18.71 6.54 -2.12
N MET A 277 17.42 6.49 -2.39
CA MET A 277 16.43 5.89 -1.51
C MET A 277 15.63 4.84 -2.27
N CYS A 278 15.42 3.70 -1.63
CA CYS A 278 14.49 2.69 -2.11
C CYS A 278 13.06 3.19 -1.94
N ILE A 279 12.25 3.11 -3.01
CA ILE A 279 10.86 3.62 -3.03
C ILE A 279 9.82 2.51 -3.08
N LYS A 280 10.26 1.27 -2.86
CA LYS A 280 9.40 0.09 -2.75
C LYS A 280 10.08 -0.93 -1.83
N ASN A 281 9.28 -1.82 -1.21
CA ASN A 281 9.83 -2.95 -0.46
C ASN A 281 10.35 -4.02 -1.41
N SER A 282 11.53 -4.59 -1.12
CA SER A 282 12.01 -5.72 -1.91
C SER A 282 11.24 -6.99 -1.58
N PRO A 283 10.95 -7.86 -2.57
CA PRO A 283 10.26 -9.13 -2.34
C PRO A 283 11.01 -10.05 -1.37
N ASP A 284 12.34 -10.02 -1.40
CA ASP A 284 13.24 -10.82 -0.57
C ASP A 284 13.66 -10.13 0.75
N ARG A 285 13.01 -9.02 1.08
CA ARG A 285 13.23 -8.23 2.31
C ARG A 285 14.66 -7.69 2.49
N LYS A 286 15.40 -7.52 1.42
CA LYS A 286 16.76 -6.95 1.48
C LYS A 286 16.73 -5.46 1.82
N TYR A 287 15.68 -4.74 1.42
CA TYR A 287 15.43 -3.34 1.72
C TYR A 287 13.94 -3.06 1.84
N VAL A 288 13.60 -1.95 2.45
CA VAL A 288 12.22 -1.46 2.58
C VAL A 288 12.09 -0.06 1.97
N ASN A 289 10.85 0.36 1.72
CA ASN A 289 10.57 1.71 1.28
C ASN A 289 11.10 2.74 2.29
N GLY A 290 11.91 3.70 1.82
CA GLY A 290 12.62 4.67 2.64
C GLY A 290 14.03 4.26 3.06
N SER A 291 14.50 3.04 2.74
CA SER A 291 15.90 2.64 2.97
C SER A 291 16.84 3.52 2.16
N LEU A 292 17.78 4.16 2.86
CA LEU A 292 18.81 4.99 2.26
C LEU A 292 20.06 4.18 1.95
N GLY A 293 20.76 4.60 0.90
CA GLY A 293 22.05 4.02 0.53
C GLY A 293 22.83 4.93 -0.43
N LYS A 294 24.03 4.47 -0.77
CA LYS A 294 24.93 5.11 -1.71
C LYS A 294 25.26 4.16 -2.85
N VAL A 295 25.22 4.62 -4.07
CA VAL A 295 25.64 3.83 -5.24
C VAL A 295 27.16 3.65 -5.16
N VAL A 296 27.63 2.41 -4.99
CA VAL A 296 29.05 2.07 -4.89
C VAL A 296 29.62 1.55 -6.21
N GLY A 297 28.77 1.18 -7.13
CA GLY A 297 29.15 0.69 -8.47
C GLY A 297 27.95 0.22 -9.28
N PHE A 298 28.24 -0.42 -10.41
CA PHE A 298 27.27 -0.99 -11.32
C PHE A 298 27.68 -2.41 -11.68
N GLU A 299 26.70 -3.31 -11.83
CA GLU A 299 26.96 -4.69 -12.21
C GLU A 299 27.40 -4.77 -13.68
N LYS A 300 28.48 -5.52 -13.96
CA LYS A 300 29.11 -5.54 -15.29
C LYS A 300 28.22 -6.07 -16.43
N VAL A 301 27.25 -6.92 -16.13
CA VAL A 301 26.42 -7.60 -17.14
C VAL A 301 25.10 -6.87 -17.36
N THR A 302 24.44 -6.49 -16.27
CA THR A 302 23.09 -5.92 -16.31
C THR A 302 23.10 -4.39 -16.26
N ASP A 303 24.23 -3.79 -15.92
CA ASP A 303 24.37 -2.37 -15.60
C ASP A 303 23.47 -1.90 -14.43
N TYR A 304 23.00 -2.82 -13.59
CA TYR A 304 22.18 -2.45 -12.45
C TYR A 304 23.03 -1.86 -11.31
N PRO A 305 22.51 -0.82 -10.61
CA PRO A 305 23.26 -0.18 -9.55
C PRO A 305 23.47 -1.11 -8.35
N ILE A 306 24.70 -1.11 -7.85
CA ILE A 306 25.08 -1.71 -6.58
C ILE A 306 24.99 -0.62 -5.52
N VAL A 307 24.09 -0.81 -4.55
CA VAL A 307 23.80 0.16 -3.50
C VAL A 307 24.27 -0.40 -2.16
N GLU A 308 25.14 0.35 -1.49
CA GLU A 308 25.51 0.13 -0.10
C GLU A 308 24.46 0.81 0.80
N LEU A 309 23.74 0.02 1.57
CA LEU A 309 22.75 0.51 2.54
C LEU A 309 23.45 1.02 3.82
N LEU A 310 22.76 1.82 4.65
CA LEU A 310 23.29 2.35 5.91
C LEU A 310 23.79 1.29 6.91
N ASN A 311 23.33 0.05 6.77
CA ASN A 311 23.82 -1.07 7.60
C ASN A 311 25.08 -1.74 7.03
N GLY A 312 25.73 -1.15 6.02
CA GLY A 312 26.93 -1.66 5.37
C GLY A 312 26.70 -2.80 4.39
N ARG A 313 25.44 -3.19 4.13
CA ARG A 313 25.13 -4.26 3.19
C ARG A 313 25.05 -3.73 1.77
N GLU A 314 25.79 -4.35 0.87
CA GLU A 314 25.68 -4.10 -0.57
C GLU A 314 24.58 -4.96 -1.21
N ILE A 315 23.78 -4.33 -2.06
CA ILE A 315 22.71 -4.98 -2.81
C ILE A 315 22.73 -4.55 -4.28
N VAL A 316 22.50 -5.47 -5.19
CA VAL A 316 22.18 -5.14 -6.58
C VAL A 316 20.68 -4.84 -6.65
N VAL A 317 20.32 -3.63 -7.10
CA VAL A 317 18.92 -3.21 -7.19
C VAL A 317 18.41 -3.48 -8.60
N GLN A 318 17.40 -4.34 -8.71
CA GLN A 318 16.79 -4.76 -9.96
C GLN A 318 15.50 -3.97 -10.25
N PRO A 319 15.12 -3.81 -11.53
CA PRO A 319 13.84 -3.22 -11.90
C PRO A 319 12.67 -3.93 -11.25
N THR A 320 11.66 -3.16 -10.87
CA THR A 320 10.41 -3.66 -10.29
C THR A 320 9.21 -3.07 -11.02
N THR A 321 8.07 -3.69 -10.83
CA THR A 321 6.85 -3.36 -11.52
C THR A 321 5.86 -2.64 -10.60
N TRP A 322 5.29 -1.51 -11.04
CA TRP A 322 4.10 -0.89 -10.47
C TRP A 322 2.92 -1.17 -11.40
N GLU A 323 1.79 -1.52 -10.83
CA GLU A 323 0.60 -1.87 -11.58
C GLU A 323 -0.60 -1.04 -11.13
N LEU A 324 -1.38 -0.57 -12.08
CA LEU A 324 -2.70 -0.02 -11.82
C LEU A 324 -3.73 -1.08 -12.15
N MET A 325 -4.33 -1.63 -11.10
CA MET A 325 -5.38 -2.63 -11.22
C MET A 325 -6.76 -1.98 -11.21
N ASP A 326 -7.66 -2.50 -12.01
CA ASP A 326 -9.06 -2.15 -12.03
C ASP A 326 -9.86 -3.46 -11.84
N GLY A 327 -10.08 -3.81 -10.59
CA GLY A 327 -10.44 -5.17 -10.19
C GLY A 327 -9.30 -6.15 -10.47
N GLU A 328 -9.59 -7.21 -11.20
CA GLU A 328 -8.58 -8.18 -11.63
C GLU A 328 -7.84 -7.78 -12.92
N LYS A 329 -8.33 -6.75 -13.61
CA LYS A 329 -7.74 -6.31 -14.87
C LYS A 329 -6.63 -5.28 -14.66
N ARG A 330 -5.44 -5.60 -15.12
CA ARG A 330 -4.34 -4.64 -15.17
C ARG A 330 -4.59 -3.61 -16.27
N ARG A 331 -4.72 -2.32 -15.91
CA ARG A 331 -4.97 -1.20 -16.81
C ARG A 331 -3.69 -0.52 -17.27
N ALA A 332 -2.70 -0.46 -16.37
CA ALA A 332 -1.38 0.08 -16.67
C ALA A 332 -0.31 -0.62 -15.85
N GLN A 333 0.91 -0.57 -16.36
CA GLN A 333 2.11 -1.10 -15.72
C GLN A 333 3.27 -0.15 -16.01
N LEU A 334 4.10 0.08 -14.99
CA LEU A 334 5.40 0.74 -15.09
C LEU A 334 6.47 -0.22 -14.62
N VAL A 335 7.60 -0.27 -15.31
CA VAL A 335 8.79 -1.01 -14.88
C VAL A 335 9.94 -0.03 -14.79
N GLN A 336 10.54 0.10 -13.61
CA GLN A 336 11.68 0.96 -13.35
C GLN A 336 12.48 0.42 -12.16
N LEU A 337 13.71 0.87 -11.98
CA LEU A 337 14.46 0.66 -10.76
C LEU A 337 13.70 1.29 -9.58
N PRO A 338 13.53 0.59 -8.45
CA PRO A 338 12.82 1.12 -7.29
C PRO A 338 13.69 2.09 -6.48
N LEU A 339 14.33 3.02 -7.17
CA LEU A 339 15.25 4.01 -6.63
C LEU A 339 14.85 5.42 -7.07
N ARG A 340 15.20 6.37 -6.24
CA ARG A 340 15.26 7.79 -6.58
C ARG A 340 16.47 8.43 -5.93
N LEU A 341 16.92 9.57 -6.47
CA LEU A 341 17.87 10.42 -5.79
C LEU A 341 17.29 10.90 -4.46
N ALA A 342 18.07 10.93 -3.43
CA ALA A 342 17.61 11.10 -2.06
C ALA A 342 18.43 12.11 -1.24
N TRP A 343 19.07 13.06 -1.86
CA TRP A 343 19.63 14.21 -1.14
C TRP A 343 18.49 15.10 -0.60
N ALA A 344 17.38 15.24 -1.34
CA ALA A 344 16.20 15.94 -0.86
C ALA A 344 14.88 15.27 -1.26
N ILE A 345 13.84 15.43 -0.41
CA ILE A 345 12.45 15.04 -0.63
C ILE A 345 11.51 15.98 0.14
N THR A 346 10.25 16.15 -0.28
CA THR A 346 9.31 16.95 0.51
C THR A 346 8.71 16.18 1.68
N VAL A 347 8.34 16.89 2.76
CA VAL A 347 7.62 16.32 3.90
C VAL A 347 6.35 15.58 3.45
N HIS A 348 5.59 16.13 2.50
CA HIS A 348 4.39 15.49 1.94
C HIS A 348 4.70 14.14 1.29
N LYS A 349 5.75 14.08 0.47
CA LYS A 349 6.16 12.83 -0.21
C LYS A 349 6.83 11.82 0.75
N SER A 350 7.27 12.24 1.93
CA SER A 350 7.80 11.35 2.97
C SER A 350 6.71 10.69 3.83
N GLN A 351 5.44 11.09 3.69
CA GLN A 351 4.33 10.50 4.44
C GLN A 351 4.24 8.99 4.16
N GLY A 352 3.95 8.18 5.18
CA GLY A 352 3.98 6.72 5.06
C GLY A 352 5.37 6.08 5.13
N MET A 353 6.47 6.82 4.86
CA MET A 353 7.84 6.27 4.86
C MET A 353 8.45 6.21 6.26
N THR A 354 9.49 5.39 6.39
CA THR A 354 10.42 5.41 7.52
C THR A 354 11.82 5.69 6.97
N LEU A 355 12.46 6.74 7.47
CA LEU A 355 13.82 7.13 7.07
C LEU A 355 14.81 6.68 8.14
N ASP A 356 15.93 6.12 7.71
CA ASP A 356 16.99 5.72 8.62
C ASP A 356 17.68 6.96 9.26
N ALA A 357 17.85 8.03 8.47
CA ALA A 357 18.32 9.32 8.95
C ALA A 357 17.73 10.45 8.10
N ALA A 358 17.52 11.63 8.70
CA ALA A 358 17.01 12.80 7.99
C ALA A 358 17.62 14.11 8.51
N ARG A 359 17.79 15.05 7.57
CA ARG A 359 18.06 16.46 7.82
C ARG A 359 16.80 17.25 7.46
N ILE A 360 16.21 17.95 8.41
CA ILE A 360 14.83 18.49 8.27
C ILE A 360 14.86 20.00 8.44
N ASP A 361 14.36 20.74 7.44
CA ASP A 361 14.12 22.18 7.56
C ASP A 361 12.62 22.44 7.80
N LEU A 362 12.31 22.85 9.02
CA LEU A 362 10.97 23.25 9.47
C LEU A 362 10.87 24.77 9.72
N SER A 363 11.83 25.58 9.27
CA SER A 363 11.81 27.02 9.41
C SER A 363 10.62 27.68 8.69
N ARG A 364 10.13 27.03 7.62
CA ARG A 364 9.02 27.46 6.78
C ARG A 364 7.80 26.54 6.87
N ALA A 365 7.63 25.81 7.99
CA ALA A 365 6.40 25.03 8.20
C ALA A 365 5.19 25.98 8.22
N PHE A 366 4.15 25.66 7.45
CA PHE A 366 3.02 26.57 7.19
C PHE A 366 1.65 25.93 7.48
N VAL A 367 1.60 24.65 7.79
CA VAL A 367 0.37 23.92 8.12
C VAL A 367 0.58 23.06 9.37
N GLU A 368 -0.47 22.96 10.19
CA GLU A 368 -0.49 22.11 11.37
C GLU A 368 -0.24 20.65 11.00
N GLY A 369 0.45 19.91 11.88
CA GLY A 369 0.82 18.51 11.65
C GLY A 369 2.07 18.30 10.77
N MET A 370 2.52 19.30 10.00
CA MET A 370 3.67 19.16 9.10
C MET A 370 4.94 18.76 9.83
N GLY A 371 5.24 19.42 10.95
CA GLY A 371 6.41 19.07 11.75
C GLY A 371 6.28 17.69 12.40
N TYR A 372 5.09 17.34 12.89
CA TYR A 372 4.85 16.00 13.40
C TYR A 372 5.07 14.93 12.31
N VAL A 373 4.57 15.15 11.09
CA VAL A 373 4.84 14.25 9.96
C VAL A 373 6.33 14.11 9.72
N ALA A 374 7.06 15.22 9.59
CA ALA A 374 8.50 15.20 9.30
C ALA A 374 9.30 14.49 10.40
N LEU A 375 9.10 14.91 11.66
CA LEU A 375 9.80 14.35 12.81
C LEU A 375 9.49 12.86 13.01
N SER A 376 8.25 12.44 12.80
CA SER A 376 7.87 11.02 12.93
C SER A 376 8.46 10.10 11.84
N ARG A 377 9.19 10.62 10.84
CA ARG A 377 9.80 9.78 9.80
C ARG A 377 11.01 9.00 10.30
N VAL A 378 11.81 9.56 11.20
CA VAL A 378 13.03 8.90 11.72
C VAL A 378 12.76 8.02 12.93
N ARG A 379 13.66 7.06 13.15
CA ARG A 379 13.53 6.05 14.22
C ARG A 379 13.91 6.57 15.61
N GLY A 380 14.69 7.65 15.70
CA GLY A 380 15.13 8.21 16.98
C GLY A 380 15.81 9.57 16.82
N LEU A 381 15.96 10.24 17.95
CA LEU A 381 16.49 11.62 18.02
C LEU A 381 17.91 11.74 17.45
N LYS A 382 18.74 10.72 17.63
CA LYS A 382 20.13 10.69 17.10
C LYS A 382 20.21 10.70 15.58
N HIS A 383 19.16 10.25 14.90
CA HIS A 383 19.06 10.16 13.44
C HIS A 383 18.53 11.43 12.79
N LEU A 384 18.23 12.45 13.61
CA LEU A 384 17.66 13.73 13.21
C LEU A 384 18.74 14.82 13.25
N ILE A 385 18.79 15.64 12.19
CA ILE A 385 19.40 16.99 12.20
C ILE A 385 18.29 17.97 11.82
N LEU A 386 18.23 19.11 12.48
CA LEU A 386 17.31 20.19 12.16
C LEU A 386 18.09 21.38 11.58
N ASP A 387 17.70 21.83 10.37
CA ASP A 387 18.22 23.07 9.80
C ASP A 387 17.47 24.30 10.31
N GLY A 388 16.21 24.12 10.68
CA GLY A 388 15.38 25.17 11.24
C GLY A 388 14.08 24.62 11.85
N LEU A 389 13.52 25.38 12.78
CA LEU A 389 12.30 25.03 13.48
C LEU A 389 11.50 26.29 13.82
N ASN A 390 10.29 26.42 13.25
CA ASN A 390 9.38 27.49 13.62
C ASN A 390 8.27 27.01 14.57
N GLY A 391 7.48 27.94 15.10
CA GLY A 391 6.40 27.62 16.04
C GLY A 391 5.25 26.79 15.40
N MET A 392 5.02 26.90 14.09
CA MET A 392 4.00 26.13 13.36
C MET A 392 4.36 24.65 13.28
N ALA A 393 5.64 24.33 13.16
CA ALA A 393 6.12 22.95 13.11
C ALA A 393 5.78 22.12 14.36
N LEU A 394 5.60 22.75 15.50
CA LEU A 394 5.24 22.10 16.76
C LEU A 394 3.72 22.12 17.03
N ARG A 395 2.95 22.65 16.10
CA ARG A 395 1.48 22.69 16.23
C ARG A 395 0.85 21.51 15.51
N VAL A 396 -0.22 21.02 16.12
CA VAL A 396 -1.13 20.04 15.53
C VAL A 396 -2.54 20.60 15.57
N SER A 397 -3.42 20.11 14.71
CA SER A 397 -4.79 20.58 14.64
C SER A 397 -5.49 20.50 16.01
N PRO A 398 -6.09 21.59 16.52
CA PRO A 398 -6.92 21.54 17.72
C PRO A 398 -8.08 20.55 17.57
N ASN A 399 -8.67 20.46 16.36
CA ASN A 399 -9.72 19.50 16.07
C ASN A 399 -9.21 18.06 16.24
N ALA A 400 -8.00 17.74 15.76
CA ALA A 400 -7.41 16.41 15.93
C ALA A 400 -7.27 16.04 17.42
N ARG A 401 -6.88 16.99 18.29
CA ARG A 401 -6.78 16.76 19.73
C ARG A 401 -8.12 16.48 20.39
N ASN A 402 -9.15 17.25 20.02
CA ASN A 402 -10.50 17.05 20.55
C ASN A 402 -11.06 15.68 20.16
N ILE A 403 -10.82 15.28 18.94
CA ILE A 403 -11.23 13.99 18.38
C ILE A 403 -10.48 12.82 19.03
N ASP A 404 -9.18 12.97 19.31
CA ASP A 404 -8.32 11.85 19.79
C ASP A 404 -8.87 11.24 21.08
N ALA A 405 -9.34 12.07 22.03
CA ALA A 405 -9.91 11.59 23.28
C ALA A 405 -11.19 10.76 23.04
N GLU A 406 -12.07 11.21 22.15
CA GLU A 406 -13.29 10.49 21.78
C GLU A 406 -12.97 9.16 21.09
N LEU A 407 -12.02 9.15 20.16
CA LEU A 407 -11.61 7.96 19.45
C LEU A 407 -10.99 6.91 20.36
N ARG A 408 -10.20 7.32 21.37
CA ARG A 408 -9.66 6.42 22.40
C ARG A 408 -10.77 5.80 23.21
N GLN A 409 -11.71 6.59 23.70
CA GLN A 409 -12.86 6.11 24.45
C GLN A 409 -13.71 5.11 23.63
N LYS A 410 -14.00 5.42 22.36
CA LYS A 410 -14.71 4.50 21.46
C LYS A 410 -13.93 3.21 21.23
N SER A 411 -12.60 3.27 21.17
CA SER A 411 -11.75 2.07 21.04
C SER A 411 -11.75 1.20 22.29
N GLU A 412 -11.74 1.80 23.47
CA GLU A 412 -11.89 1.06 24.74
C GLU A 412 -13.25 0.37 24.83
N GLN A 413 -14.33 1.08 24.44
CA GLN A 413 -15.67 0.50 24.36
C GLN A 413 -15.70 -0.69 23.39
N ALA A 414 -15.10 -0.56 22.22
CA ALA A 414 -15.01 -1.64 21.24
C ALA A 414 -14.23 -2.85 21.78
N GLN A 415 -13.12 -2.65 22.53
CA GLN A 415 -12.40 -3.76 23.16
C GLN A 415 -13.30 -4.54 24.14
N HIS A 416 -14.11 -3.83 24.93
CA HIS A 416 -15.05 -4.47 25.85
C HIS A 416 -16.20 -5.18 25.12
N GLU A 417 -16.79 -4.55 24.14
CA GLU A 417 -17.89 -5.07 23.34
C GLU A 417 -17.50 -6.37 22.60
N TYR A 418 -16.32 -6.36 21.97
CA TYR A 418 -15.81 -7.49 21.17
C TYR A 418 -14.86 -8.42 21.93
N ALA A 419 -14.75 -8.31 23.27
CA ALA A 419 -13.78 -9.08 24.06
C ALA A 419 -13.89 -10.60 23.85
N LYS A 420 -15.10 -11.15 23.74
CA LYS A 420 -15.33 -12.58 23.50
C LYS A 420 -14.83 -12.99 22.11
N ASP A 421 -15.11 -12.19 21.09
CA ASP A 421 -14.72 -12.46 19.71
C ASP A 421 -13.21 -12.34 19.54
N ILE A 422 -12.59 -11.34 20.18
CA ILE A 422 -11.14 -11.13 20.22
C ILE A 422 -10.45 -12.35 20.84
N ASN A 423 -10.92 -12.81 21.99
CA ASN A 423 -10.34 -13.98 22.67
C ASN A 423 -10.50 -15.27 21.84
N ALA A 424 -11.68 -15.47 21.23
CA ALA A 424 -11.91 -16.61 20.36
C ALA A 424 -10.99 -16.58 19.13
N TRP A 425 -10.83 -15.40 18.52
CA TRP A 425 -9.96 -15.20 17.36
C TRP A 425 -8.48 -15.44 17.71
N GLN A 426 -8.01 -14.93 18.86
CA GLN A 426 -6.64 -15.15 19.34
C GLN A 426 -6.36 -16.62 19.62
N THR A 427 -7.29 -17.33 20.27
CA THR A 427 -7.17 -18.78 20.51
C THR A 427 -7.09 -19.55 19.18
N ALA A 428 -7.93 -19.22 18.20
CA ALA A 428 -7.90 -19.84 16.89
C ALA A 428 -6.62 -19.54 16.11
N GLU A 429 -6.04 -18.34 16.29
CA GLU A 429 -4.76 -17.97 15.68
C GLU A 429 -3.60 -18.75 16.29
N ASP A 430 -3.55 -18.86 17.61
CA ASP A 430 -2.53 -19.61 18.35
C ASP A 430 -2.56 -21.11 18.01
N ASN A 431 -3.76 -21.65 17.74
CA ASN A 431 -3.96 -23.04 17.29
C ASN A 431 -3.72 -23.24 15.78
N GLY A 432 -3.49 -22.17 15.01
CA GLY A 432 -3.37 -22.23 13.53
C GLY A 432 -4.69 -22.46 12.80
N GLU A 433 -5.84 -22.43 13.47
CA GLU A 433 -7.17 -22.69 12.91
C GLU A 433 -7.61 -21.62 11.90
N ASN A 434 -7.22 -20.36 12.13
CA ASN A 434 -7.55 -19.24 11.23
C ASN A 434 -6.85 -19.38 9.87
N GLU A 435 -5.62 -19.90 9.83
CA GLU A 435 -4.94 -20.21 8.58
C GLU A 435 -5.56 -21.42 7.86
N GLN A 436 -6.00 -22.43 8.62
CA GLN A 436 -6.69 -23.62 8.08
C GLN A 436 -8.05 -23.24 7.51
N LYS A 437 -8.88 -22.47 8.21
CA LYS A 437 -10.16 -21.94 7.69
C LYS A 437 -10.01 -21.10 6.43
N ALA A 438 -8.99 -20.22 6.39
CA ALA A 438 -8.71 -19.44 5.19
C ALA A 438 -8.26 -20.33 4.02
N ALA A 439 -7.55 -21.43 4.29
CA ALA A 439 -7.17 -22.41 3.29
C ALA A 439 -8.36 -23.29 2.84
N GLU A 440 -9.28 -23.62 3.73
CA GLU A 440 -10.51 -24.37 3.41
C GLU A 440 -11.48 -23.51 2.59
N LEU A 441 -11.73 -22.25 2.96
CA LEU A 441 -12.51 -21.30 2.17
C LEU A 441 -11.89 -21.07 0.77
N ALA A 442 -10.56 -20.99 0.68
CA ALA A 442 -9.87 -20.92 -0.60
C ALA A 442 -10.06 -22.22 -1.42
N ARG A 443 -10.17 -23.38 -0.75
CA ARG A 443 -10.50 -24.65 -1.40
C ARG A 443 -11.97 -24.73 -1.81
N GLU A 444 -12.89 -24.22 -1.01
CA GLU A 444 -14.33 -24.15 -1.38
C GLU A 444 -14.57 -23.22 -2.59
N VAL A 445 -13.90 -22.08 -2.66
CA VAL A 445 -13.93 -21.19 -3.85
C VAL A 445 -13.30 -21.87 -5.09
N THR A 446 -12.38 -22.84 -4.88
CA THR A 446 -11.87 -23.70 -5.96
C THR A 446 -12.72 -24.97 -6.16
N SER A 447 -13.64 -25.31 -5.26
CA SER A 447 -14.48 -26.53 -5.30
C SER A 447 -15.73 -26.42 -6.18
N GLU A 448 -15.86 -25.39 -7.00
CA GLU A 448 -16.70 -25.44 -8.22
C GLU A 448 -16.13 -26.40 -9.27
N LEU A 449 -14.92 -26.93 -9.05
CA LEU A 449 -14.32 -27.97 -9.88
C LEU A 449 -14.79 -29.36 -9.40
N GLY A 450 -15.35 -30.15 -10.29
CA GLY A 450 -15.67 -31.55 -10.01
C GLY A 450 -14.43 -32.36 -9.61
N PRO A 451 -14.60 -33.57 -9.00
CA PRO A 451 -13.45 -34.38 -8.53
C PRO A 451 -12.40 -34.68 -9.59
N ALA A 452 -12.80 -34.87 -10.85
CA ALA A 452 -11.90 -35.09 -11.98
C ALA A 452 -11.14 -33.80 -12.38
N ASP A 453 -11.76 -32.65 -12.25
CA ASP A 453 -11.17 -31.35 -12.56
C ASP A 453 -10.14 -30.96 -11.49
N GLN A 454 -10.35 -31.39 -10.26
CA GLN A 454 -9.45 -31.16 -9.14
C GLN A 454 -8.13 -31.94 -9.30
N VAL A 455 -8.18 -33.17 -9.82
CA VAL A 455 -7.00 -33.96 -10.16
C VAL A 455 -6.16 -33.25 -11.25
N LEU A 456 -6.82 -32.73 -12.27
CA LEU A 456 -6.16 -31.98 -13.34
C LEU A 456 -5.57 -30.65 -12.81
N PHE A 457 -6.29 -29.94 -11.95
CA PHE A 457 -5.80 -28.71 -11.33
C PHE A 457 -4.49 -28.95 -10.53
N GLU A 458 -4.44 -30.01 -9.71
CA GLU A 458 -3.24 -30.32 -8.93
C GLU A 458 -2.07 -30.81 -9.82
N ALA A 459 -2.34 -31.51 -10.90
CA ALA A 459 -1.33 -31.89 -11.88
C ALA A 459 -0.71 -30.65 -12.55
N LEU A 460 -1.54 -29.70 -12.99
CA LEU A 460 -1.12 -28.42 -13.57
C LEU A 460 -0.36 -27.56 -12.56
N ARG A 461 -0.78 -27.56 -11.30
CA ARG A 461 -0.12 -26.83 -10.21
C ARG A 461 1.27 -27.37 -9.92
N THR A 462 1.42 -28.71 -9.95
CA THR A 462 2.70 -29.39 -9.76
C THR A 462 3.65 -29.10 -10.93
N TRP A 463 3.16 -29.18 -12.17
CA TRP A 463 3.90 -28.79 -13.35
C TRP A 463 4.39 -27.34 -13.27
N ARG A 464 3.50 -26.40 -12.96
CA ARG A 464 3.85 -24.98 -12.81
C ARG A 464 4.94 -24.78 -11.76
N LYS A 465 4.86 -25.46 -10.59
CA LYS A 465 5.86 -25.36 -9.53
C LYS A 465 7.23 -25.86 -10.01
N LYS A 466 7.27 -26.97 -10.73
CA LYS A 466 8.51 -27.53 -11.30
C LYS A 466 9.12 -26.55 -12.30
N LEU A 467 8.35 -26.08 -13.26
CA LEU A 467 8.79 -25.14 -14.29
C LEU A 467 9.26 -23.81 -13.71
N ALA A 468 8.57 -23.30 -12.68
CA ALA A 468 8.95 -22.10 -11.95
C ALA A 468 10.32 -22.24 -11.28
N THR A 469 10.61 -23.42 -10.70
CA THR A 469 11.91 -23.73 -10.09
C THR A 469 13.01 -23.82 -11.15
N GLU A 470 12.76 -24.50 -12.27
CA GLU A 470 13.71 -24.64 -13.39
C GLU A 470 14.07 -23.29 -14.04
N GLN A 471 13.09 -22.41 -14.17
CA GLN A 471 13.29 -21.08 -14.77
C GLN A 471 13.65 -19.99 -13.75
N SER A 472 13.80 -20.33 -12.47
CA SER A 472 14.03 -19.36 -11.37
C SER A 472 13.00 -18.22 -11.35
N LEU A 473 11.76 -18.52 -11.73
CA LEU A 473 10.65 -17.58 -11.79
C LEU A 473 9.62 -17.87 -10.67
N PRO A 474 8.93 -16.85 -10.15
CA PRO A 474 7.77 -17.06 -9.30
C PRO A 474 6.65 -17.82 -10.04
N PRO A 475 6.00 -18.84 -9.43
CA PRO A 475 5.00 -19.69 -10.09
C PRO A 475 3.84 -18.92 -10.75
N TYR A 476 3.44 -17.79 -10.18
CA TYR A 476 2.35 -16.97 -10.73
C TYR A 476 2.68 -16.27 -12.06
N ILE A 477 3.98 -16.14 -12.40
CA ILE A 477 4.39 -15.58 -13.71
C ILE A 477 4.04 -16.55 -14.83
N ILE A 478 4.17 -17.85 -14.59
CA ILE A 478 3.81 -18.89 -15.54
C ILE A 478 2.28 -18.92 -15.69
N ALA A 479 1.56 -19.14 -14.59
CA ALA A 479 0.09 -19.09 -14.56
C ALA A 479 -0.43 -18.82 -13.14
N HIS A 480 -1.50 -18.03 -13.02
CA HIS A 480 -2.23 -17.87 -11.76
C HIS A 480 -3.12 -19.07 -11.46
N ASP A 481 -3.43 -19.34 -10.18
CA ASP A 481 -4.32 -20.46 -9.78
C ASP A 481 -5.68 -20.39 -10.50
N LYS A 482 -6.24 -19.20 -10.67
CA LYS A 482 -7.49 -18.99 -11.42
C LYS A 482 -7.39 -19.42 -12.90
N ALA A 483 -6.23 -19.20 -13.53
CA ALA A 483 -5.99 -19.67 -14.90
C ALA A 483 -5.84 -21.21 -14.96
N LEU A 484 -5.23 -21.80 -13.93
CA LEU A 484 -5.16 -23.26 -13.80
C LEU A 484 -6.52 -23.87 -13.50
N SER A 485 -7.37 -23.21 -12.71
CA SER A 485 -8.76 -23.64 -12.48
C SER A 485 -9.59 -23.58 -13.76
N ALA A 486 -9.44 -22.52 -14.55
CA ALA A 486 -10.09 -22.40 -15.85
C ALA A 486 -9.62 -23.49 -16.83
N LEU A 487 -8.33 -23.81 -16.85
CA LEU A 487 -7.78 -24.94 -17.62
C LEU A 487 -8.39 -26.28 -17.20
N ALA A 488 -8.50 -26.51 -15.89
CA ALA A 488 -9.06 -27.74 -15.36
C ALA A 488 -10.55 -27.91 -15.68
N ALA A 489 -11.31 -26.82 -15.73
CA ALA A 489 -12.72 -26.81 -16.10
C ALA A 489 -12.95 -26.96 -17.61
N ILE A 490 -12.16 -26.25 -18.44
CA ILE A 490 -12.31 -26.21 -19.91
C ILE A 490 -11.67 -27.44 -20.58
N LYS A 491 -10.58 -27.97 -20.01
CA LYS A 491 -9.83 -29.15 -20.51
C LYS A 491 -9.43 -29.05 -21.99
N PRO A 492 -8.72 -27.99 -22.41
CA PRO A 492 -8.38 -27.78 -23.81
C PRO A 492 -7.53 -28.93 -24.34
N GLN A 493 -7.90 -29.47 -25.51
CA GLN A 493 -7.22 -30.61 -26.16
C GLN A 493 -6.22 -30.17 -27.23
N SER A 494 -6.21 -28.88 -27.55
CA SER A 494 -5.34 -28.30 -28.59
C SER A 494 -4.89 -26.89 -28.20
N GLU A 495 -3.78 -26.41 -28.81
CA GLU A 495 -3.30 -25.05 -28.60
C GLU A 495 -4.29 -23.95 -29.02
N PRO A 496 -5.08 -24.10 -30.10
CA PRO A 496 -6.14 -23.16 -30.42
C PRO A 496 -7.21 -23.04 -29.31
N GLU A 497 -7.63 -24.16 -28.73
CA GLU A 497 -8.58 -24.15 -27.59
C GLU A 497 -7.99 -23.54 -26.33
N LEU A 498 -6.66 -23.66 -26.17
CA LEU A 498 -5.95 -23.05 -25.04
C LEU A 498 -5.95 -21.51 -25.11
N LEU A 499 -6.04 -20.91 -26.31
CA LEU A 499 -6.17 -19.47 -26.51
C LEU A 499 -7.52 -18.91 -25.99
N GLU A 500 -8.55 -19.75 -25.87
CA GLU A 500 -9.85 -19.38 -25.33
C GLU A 500 -9.88 -19.37 -23.81
N VAL A 501 -8.85 -19.97 -23.16
CA VAL A 501 -8.78 -20.06 -21.71
C VAL A 501 -8.35 -18.70 -21.10
N PRO A 502 -9.12 -18.12 -20.16
CA PRO A 502 -8.74 -16.88 -19.51
C PRO A 502 -7.37 -16.96 -18.83
N GLY A 503 -6.46 -16.06 -19.23
CA GLY A 503 -5.09 -16.01 -18.69
C GLY A 503 -4.02 -16.70 -19.56
N PHE A 504 -4.41 -17.31 -20.69
CA PHE A 504 -3.53 -17.87 -21.70
C PHE A 504 -3.64 -17.10 -23.02
N GLY A 505 -2.74 -16.16 -23.23
CA GLY A 505 -2.61 -15.46 -24.50
C GLY A 505 -1.54 -16.10 -25.39
N PRO A 506 -1.38 -15.63 -26.67
CA PRO A 506 -0.52 -16.27 -27.68
C PRO A 506 0.90 -16.59 -27.19
N LYS A 507 1.56 -15.68 -26.46
CA LYS A 507 2.90 -15.88 -25.91
C LYS A 507 2.99 -17.02 -24.89
N LYS A 508 1.95 -17.23 -24.09
CA LYS A 508 1.94 -18.33 -23.11
C LYS A 508 1.57 -19.65 -23.76
N VAL A 509 0.74 -19.62 -24.78
CA VAL A 509 0.43 -20.82 -25.57
C VAL A 509 1.65 -21.27 -26.35
N GLU A 510 2.39 -20.37 -26.99
CA GLU A 510 3.66 -20.67 -27.65
C GLU A 510 4.70 -21.23 -26.68
N ALA A 511 4.80 -20.68 -25.45
CA ALA A 511 5.80 -21.10 -24.48
C ALA A 511 5.44 -22.39 -23.71
N TYR A 512 4.17 -22.63 -23.45
CA TYR A 512 3.71 -23.68 -22.51
C TYR A 512 2.57 -24.55 -23.06
N GLY A 513 2.03 -24.25 -24.24
CA GLY A 513 0.83 -24.88 -24.78
C GLY A 513 0.97 -26.38 -24.93
N ALA A 514 2.06 -26.85 -25.53
CA ALA A 514 2.33 -28.25 -25.74
C ALA A 514 2.37 -29.07 -24.42
N ASP A 515 3.00 -28.54 -23.38
CA ASP A 515 3.08 -29.20 -22.08
C ASP A 515 1.71 -29.26 -21.40
N ILE A 516 0.93 -28.16 -21.45
CA ILE A 516 -0.41 -28.08 -20.83
C ILE A 516 -1.35 -29.06 -21.51
N VAL A 517 -1.40 -29.08 -22.84
CA VAL A 517 -2.26 -30.00 -23.61
C VAL A 517 -1.88 -31.45 -23.30
N ARG A 518 -0.59 -31.77 -23.22
CA ARG A 518 -0.11 -33.10 -22.84
C ARG A 518 -0.62 -33.49 -21.44
N ILE A 519 -0.51 -32.64 -20.44
CA ILE A 519 -0.98 -32.90 -19.07
C ILE A 519 -2.48 -33.12 -19.04
N VAL A 520 -3.25 -32.32 -19.78
CA VAL A 520 -4.71 -32.48 -19.89
C VAL A 520 -5.05 -33.84 -20.48
N GLN A 521 -4.34 -34.27 -21.54
CA GLN A 521 -4.57 -35.57 -22.20
C GLN A 521 -4.15 -36.74 -21.32
N GLU A 522 -3.02 -36.63 -20.60
CA GLU A 522 -2.53 -37.70 -19.69
C GLU A 522 -3.50 -37.92 -18.54
N VAL A 523 -4.00 -36.86 -17.92
CA VAL A 523 -4.98 -36.95 -16.82
C VAL A 523 -6.32 -37.48 -17.33
N ALA A 524 -6.77 -37.07 -18.53
CA ALA A 524 -7.97 -37.60 -19.14
C ALA A 524 -7.88 -39.11 -19.44
N LYS A 525 -6.74 -39.59 -19.93
CA LYS A 525 -6.49 -41.04 -20.16
C LYS A 525 -6.46 -41.85 -18.87
N ALA A 526 -5.88 -41.28 -17.79
CA ALA A 526 -5.81 -41.95 -16.49
C ALA A 526 -7.20 -42.03 -15.80
N ALA A 527 -8.14 -41.15 -16.15
CA ALA A 527 -9.50 -41.15 -15.65
C ALA A 527 -10.49 -42.02 -16.46
N ALA A 528 -10.09 -42.52 -17.63
CA ALA A 528 -10.92 -43.42 -18.43
C ALA A 528 -10.98 -44.84 -17.81
N PRO A 529 -12.14 -45.52 -17.71
CA PRO A 529 -12.20 -46.90 -17.24
C PRO A 529 -11.43 -47.80 -18.21
N PRO A 530 -10.81 -48.88 -17.72
CA PRO A 530 -10.06 -49.82 -18.61
C PRO A 530 -11.03 -50.39 -19.66
N GLU A 531 -10.64 -50.29 -20.92
CA GLU A 531 -11.38 -50.92 -22.02
C GLU A 531 -11.59 -52.39 -21.69
N SER A 532 -12.84 -52.84 -21.63
CA SER A 532 -13.16 -54.25 -21.53
C SER A 532 -12.70 -54.96 -22.82
N THR A 533 -11.60 -55.68 -22.72
CA THR A 533 -11.22 -56.64 -23.74
C THR A 533 -12.21 -57.80 -23.69
N ASP A 534 -13.19 -57.78 -24.58
CA ASP A 534 -13.89 -59.01 -25.05
C ASP A 534 -13.07 -59.66 -26.18
#